data_9f42c285259d9aa85f0029122e3b4976
#
_entry.id   9f42c285259d9aa85f0029122e3b4976
#
_cell.length_a   1.000
_cell.length_b   1.000
_cell.length_c   1.000
_cell.angle_alpha   90.00
_cell.angle_beta   90.00
_cell.angle_gamma   90.00
#
_symmetry.space_group_name_H-M   'P 1'
#
loop_
_entity.id
_entity.type
_entity.pdbx_description
1 polymer ?
#
loop_
_entity_poly.entity_id
_entity_poly.type
_entity_poly.pdbx_seq_one_letter_code
_entity_poly.pdbx_strand_id
1 'polypeptide(L)'
;MFECKDLLTLPSMAQARIIAGKSGLSNSIRWVYKPENMNFAKWVKGQELLIISTPVIQSEDFNLPLVIKKANKLNMSGALLLTGDKYIASIDSSVVSYANLNNFPIFVISGEIPLVDIFEEIGHAIAYNKNSDALSDDILSGIIFGKNINADAFAMKFSEAGYDLDGKNRMFTINIHGDRRIEEYEYDTVISKIKNEFNSGNMNALLSRYGNNIVGCFCLKKGEMDVSGRSADINMSGNNISEIIPVDSSMKNIQDTDTVSESDEKEVLVKIYKSLSEYLYSISSDI
;
A
#
# COMPACT_ATOMS: atom_id res chain seq x y z
N MET A 1 -3.61 3.83 -0.37
CA MET A 1 -3.66 3.04 -1.62
C MET A 1 -4.49 1.78 -1.37
N PHE A 2 -5.30 1.31 -2.33
CA PHE A 2 -6.13 0.10 -2.18
C PHE A 2 -5.29 -1.15 -2.43
N GLU A 3 -5.31 -2.11 -1.50
CA GLU A 3 -4.45 -3.30 -1.53
C GLU A 3 -5.28 -4.59 -1.61
N CYS A 4 -4.63 -5.70 -1.96
CA CYS A 4 -5.31 -7.01 -2.05
C CYS A 4 -6.00 -7.44 -0.76
N LYS A 5 -5.47 -7.08 0.42
CA LYS A 5 -6.13 -7.37 1.71
C LYS A 5 -7.47 -6.65 1.85
N ASP A 6 -7.59 -5.44 1.28
CA ASP A 6 -8.79 -4.61 1.40
C ASP A 6 -9.97 -5.16 0.61
N LEU A 7 -9.71 -6.04 -0.39
CA LEU A 7 -10.78 -6.76 -1.10
C LEU A 7 -11.69 -7.52 -0.14
N LEU A 8 -11.12 -8.11 0.92
CA LEU A 8 -11.88 -8.91 1.87
C LEU A 8 -12.79 -8.08 2.79
N THR A 9 -12.67 -6.76 2.75
CA THR A 9 -13.53 -5.84 3.52
C THR A 9 -14.76 -5.37 2.73
N LEU A 10 -14.78 -5.63 1.42
CA LEU A 10 -15.89 -5.21 0.55
C LEU A 10 -17.10 -6.13 0.71
N PRO A 11 -18.33 -5.58 0.78
CA PRO A 11 -19.56 -6.37 0.92
C PRO A 11 -19.73 -7.43 -0.18
N SER A 12 -19.51 -7.09 -1.45
CA SER A 12 -19.57 -8.04 -2.57
C SER A 12 -18.56 -9.17 -2.48
N MET A 13 -17.48 -8.95 -1.73
CA MET A 13 -16.40 -9.93 -1.52
C MET A 13 -16.52 -10.71 -0.21
N ALA A 14 -17.61 -10.56 0.55
CA ALA A 14 -17.81 -11.22 1.85
C ALA A 14 -17.71 -12.76 1.80
N GLN A 15 -18.01 -13.37 0.66
CA GLN A 15 -17.86 -14.81 0.44
C GLN A 15 -16.54 -15.20 -0.23
N ALA A 16 -15.69 -14.23 -0.57
CA ALA A 16 -14.39 -14.49 -1.19
C ALA A 16 -13.44 -15.15 -0.18
N ARG A 17 -12.62 -16.05 -0.70
CA ARG A 17 -11.60 -16.73 0.09
C ARG A 17 -10.26 -16.63 -0.62
N ILE A 18 -9.21 -16.34 0.14
CA ILE A 18 -7.85 -16.45 -0.36
C ILE A 18 -7.38 -17.90 -0.29
N ILE A 19 -6.90 -18.43 -1.41
CA ILE A 19 -6.44 -19.81 -1.53
C ILE A 19 -4.92 -19.93 -1.69
N ALA A 20 -4.25 -18.86 -2.13
CA ALA A 20 -2.80 -18.85 -2.32
C ALA A 20 -2.23 -17.42 -2.26
N GLY A 21 -0.92 -17.31 -2.11
CA GLY A 21 -0.19 -16.04 -2.22
C GLY A 21 -0.45 -15.06 -1.07
N LYS A 22 -0.74 -15.53 0.14
CA LYS A 22 -1.07 -14.68 1.30
C LYS A 22 -0.01 -13.61 1.60
N SER A 23 1.26 -13.88 1.34
CA SER A 23 2.33 -12.91 1.56
C SER A 23 2.26 -11.71 0.59
N GLY A 24 1.48 -11.80 -0.50
CA GLY A 24 1.23 -10.70 -1.43
C GLY A 24 -0.03 -9.89 -1.12
N LEU A 25 -0.65 -10.03 0.04
CA LEU A 25 -1.86 -9.28 0.41
C LEU A 25 -1.65 -7.76 0.49
N SER A 26 -0.42 -7.30 0.61
CA SER A 26 -0.03 -5.89 0.52
C SER A 26 0.20 -5.40 -0.92
N ASN A 27 0.00 -6.24 -1.94
CA ASN A 27 0.10 -5.79 -3.32
C ASN A 27 -1.00 -4.76 -3.60
N SER A 28 -0.60 -3.59 -4.11
CA SER A 28 -1.52 -2.50 -4.43
C SER A 28 -2.34 -2.82 -5.67
N ILE A 29 -3.63 -2.49 -5.65
CA ILE A 29 -4.54 -2.64 -6.77
C ILE A 29 -4.84 -1.26 -7.36
N ARG A 30 -4.38 -1.03 -8.60
CA ARG A 30 -4.63 0.20 -9.34
C ARG A 30 -5.97 0.19 -10.06
N TRP A 31 -6.38 -0.96 -10.58
CA TRP A 31 -7.62 -1.18 -11.30
C TRP A 31 -7.95 -2.68 -11.37
N VAL A 32 -9.14 -3.00 -11.84
CA VAL A 32 -9.54 -4.37 -12.17
C VAL A 32 -9.40 -4.60 -13.67
N TYR A 33 -8.99 -5.80 -14.06
CA TYR A 33 -8.90 -6.19 -15.45
C TYR A 33 -9.55 -7.55 -15.69
N LYS A 34 -10.53 -7.58 -16.59
CA LYS A 34 -11.22 -8.79 -17.02
C LYS A 34 -10.84 -9.07 -18.48
N PRO A 35 -9.99 -10.07 -18.75
CA PRO A 35 -9.62 -10.42 -20.11
C PRO A 35 -10.79 -11.08 -20.86
N GLU A 36 -10.86 -10.84 -22.15
CA GLU A 36 -11.79 -11.51 -23.07
C GLU A 36 -11.18 -12.74 -23.72
N ASN A 37 -9.85 -12.81 -23.78
CA ASN A 37 -9.08 -13.91 -24.37
C ASN A 37 -7.69 -14.03 -23.73
N MET A 38 -6.95 -15.06 -24.11
CA MET A 38 -5.60 -15.34 -23.58
C MET A 38 -4.53 -14.32 -23.98
N ASN A 39 -4.79 -13.42 -24.95
CA ASN A 39 -3.80 -12.46 -25.44
C ASN A 39 -3.90 -11.07 -24.79
N PHE A 40 -3.96 -11.02 -23.47
CA PHE A 40 -4.20 -9.79 -22.70
C PHE A 40 -2.94 -8.96 -22.36
N ALA A 41 -1.73 -9.48 -22.59
CA ALA A 41 -0.48 -8.84 -22.15
C ALA A 41 -0.33 -7.38 -22.62
N LYS A 42 -0.77 -7.05 -23.83
CA LYS A 42 -0.63 -5.71 -24.43
C LYS A 42 -1.54 -4.65 -23.78
N TRP A 43 -2.51 -5.08 -22.97
CA TRP A 43 -3.50 -4.18 -22.35
C TRP A 43 -3.24 -3.92 -20.86
N VAL A 44 -2.29 -4.66 -20.28
CA VAL A 44 -1.95 -4.61 -18.86
C VAL A 44 -0.75 -3.70 -18.65
N LYS A 45 -0.77 -2.91 -17.60
CA LYS A 45 0.28 -1.96 -17.25
C LYS A 45 0.96 -2.28 -15.92
N GLY A 46 0.49 -3.31 -15.22
CA GLY A 46 0.90 -3.69 -13.87
C GLY A 46 -0.04 -3.14 -12.79
N GLN A 47 -0.11 -3.86 -11.68
CA GLN A 47 -0.97 -3.57 -10.53
C GLN A 47 -2.48 -3.68 -10.81
N GLU A 48 -2.90 -4.35 -11.87
CA GLU A 48 -4.31 -4.71 -12.04
C GLU A 48 -4.64 -6.00 -11.26
N LEU A 49 -5.86 -6.05 -10.71
CA LEU A 49 -6.46 -7.29 -10.23
C LEU A 49 -7.04 -8.03 -11.44
N LEU A 50 -6.54 -9.23 -11.71
CA LEU A 50 -7.05 -10.07 -12.80
C LEU A 50 -8.35 -10.75 -12.37
N ILE A 51 -9.44 -10.55 -13.13
CA ILE A 51 -10.71 -11.28 -12.91
C ILE A 51 -10.92 -12.29 -14.04
N ILE A 52 -10.88 -13.57 -13.70
CA ILE A 52 -11.08 -14.66 -14.67
C ILE A 52 -12.54 -15.07 -14.68
N SER A 53 -13.21 -14.88 -15.82
CA SER A 53 -14.64 -15.14 -16.03
C SER A 53 -14.87 -15.99 -17.28
N THR A 54 -16.12 -16.34 -17.53
CA THR A 54 -16.58 -17.27 -18.57
C THR A 54 -15.94 -17.10 -19.94
N PRO A 55 -15.81 -15.89 -20.54
CA PRO A 55 -15.27 -15.77 -21.90
C PRO A 55 -13.88 -16.36 -22.06
N VAL A 56 -12.99 -16.16 -21.07
CA VAL A 56 -11.64 -16.71 -21.11
C VAL A 56 -11.64 -18.21 -20.80
N ILE A 57 -12.46 -18.64 -19.83
CA ILE A 57 -12.53 -20.05 -19.40
C ILE A 57 -13.02 -20.95 -20.54
N GLN A 58 -13.89 -20.44 -21.40
CA GLN A 58 -14.44 -21.17 -22.55
C GLN A 58 -13.56 -21.14 -23.79
N SER A 59 -12.44 -20.42 -23.79
CA SER A 59 -11.53 -20.45 -24.93
C SER A 59 -10.82 -21.81 -25.03
N GLU A 60 -10.61 -22.29 -26.26
CA GLU A 60 -9.98 -23.60 -26.51
C GLU A 60 -8.55 -23.69 -25.96
N ASP A 61 -7.87 -22.56 -25.87
CA ASP A 61 -6.50 -22.43 -25.38
C ASP A 61 -6.42 -22.06 -23.87
N PHE A 62 -7.53 -22.11 -23.15
CA PHE A 62 -7.54 -21.77 -21.73
C PHE A 62 -6.64 -22.70 -20.91
N ASN A 63 -5.70 -22.11 -20.22
CA ASN A 63 -4.80 -22.81 -19.32
C ASN A 63 -4.55 -21.94 -18.07
N LEU A 64 -5.20 -22.26 -16.96
CA LEU A 64 -5.12 -21.47 -15.73
C LEU A 64 -3.69 -21.30 -15.22
N PRO A 65 -2.83 -22.35 -15.13
CA PRO A 65 -1.43 -22.18 -14.78
C PRO A 65 -0.67 -21.18 -15.64
N LEU A 66 -0.90 -21.17 -16.96
CA LEU A 66 -0.27 -20.21 -17.86
C LEU A 66 -0.79 -18.79 -17.66
N VAL A 67 -2.09 -18.65 -17.43
CA VAL A 67 -2.71 -17.34 -17.15
C VAL A 67 -2.12 -16.72 -15.89
N ILE A 68 -2.03 -17.48 -14.80
CA ILE A 68 -1.48 -17.00 -13.53
C ILE A 68 0.01 -16.65 -13.66
N LYS A 69 0.81 -17.50 -14.30
CA LYS A 69 2.22 -17.21 -14.58
C LYS A 69 2.40 -15.93 -15.41
N LYS A 70 1.55 -15.76 -16.43
CA LYS A 70 1.57 -14.57 -17.28
C LYS A 70 1.17 -13.31 -16.51
N ALA A 71 0.11 -13.38 -15.70
CA ALA A 71 -0.33 -12.27 -14.86
C ALA A 71 0.76 -11.82 -13.87
N ASN A 72 1.41 -12.77 -13.21
CA ASN A 72 2.51 -12.48 -12.30
C ASN A 72 3.70 -11.81 -13.01
N LYS A 73 4.10 -12.32 -14.20
CA LYS A 73 5.17 -11.71 -15.01
C LYS A 73 4.83 -10.29 -15.50
N LEU A 74 3.56 -9.96 -15.60
CA LEU A 74 3.07 -8.62 -15.97
C LEU A 74 2.88 -7.72 -14.75
N ASN A 75 3.39 -8.12 -13.59
CA ASN A 75 3.27 -7.38 -12.33
C ASN A 75 1.81 -7.04 -11.95
N MET A 76 0.87 -7.92 -12.28
CA MET A 76 -0.50 -7.80 -11.80
C MET A 76 -0.55 -8.07 -10.29
N SER A 77 -1.47 -7.44 -9.58
CA SER A 77 -1.54 -7.48 -8.11
C SER A 77 -1.98 -8.81 -7.53
N GLY A 78 -2.77 -9.56 -8.28
CA GLY A 78 -3.35 -10.84 -7.89
C GLY A 78 -4.44 -11.26 -8.86
N ALA A 79 -5.15 -12.35 -8.53
CA ALA A 79 -6.24 -12.86 -9.35
C ALA A 79 -7.48 -13.17 -8.51
N LEU A 80 -8.65 -12.83 -9.05
CA LEU A 80 -9.96 -13.25 -8.58
C LEU A 80 -10.53 -14.27 -9.56
N LEU A 81 -10.74 -15.49 -9.09
CA LEU A 81 -11.24 -16.61 -9.87
C LEU A 81 -12.71 -16.85 -9.53
N LEU A 82 -13.57 -16.83 -10.54
CA LEU A 82 -14.95 -17.22 -10.37
C LEU A 82 -15.05 -18.75 -10.38
N THR A 83 -15.78 -19.30 -9.42
CA THR A 83 -15.98 -20.75 -9.25
C THR A 83 -17.44 -21.13 -9.37
N GLY A 84 -17.71 -22.34 -9.85
CA GLY A 84 -19.06 -22.88 -10.07
C GLY A 84 -19.18 -23.63 -11.38
N ASP A 85 -20.37 -24.15 -11.72
CA ASP A 85 -20.61 -25.05 -12.86
C ASP A 85 -20.19 -24.48 -14.24
N LYS A 86 -20.34 -23.17 -14.42
CA LYS A 86 -19.97 -22.45 -15.66
C LYS A 86 -18.62 -21.73 -15.58
N TYR A 87 -17.89 -21.93 -14.49
CA TYR A 87 -16.67 -21.23 -14.15
C TYR A 87 -15.55 -22.25 -13.88
N ILE A 88 -14.59 -21.88 -13.03
CA ILE A 88 -13.49 -22.77 -12.67
C ILE A 88 -14.02 -23.84 -11.70
N ALA A 89 -14.05 -25.08 -12.14
CA ALA A 89 -14.54 -26.21 -11.31
C ALA A 89 -13.48 -26.67 -10.29
N SER A 90 -12.19 -26.62 -10.65
CA SER A 90 -11.09 -27.01 -9.76
C SER A 90 -9.85 -26.20 -10.04
N ILE A 91 -9.01 -26.03 -9.03
CA ILE A 91 -7.74 -25.30 -9.12
C ILE A 91 -6.62 -26.29 -8.81
N ASP A 92 -5.74 -26.47 -9.76
CA ASP A 92 -4.60 -27.38 -9.65
C ASP A 92 -3.63 -26.93 -8.54
N SER A 93 -3.05 -27.90 -7.83
CA SER A 93 -2.08 -27.64 -6.76
C SER A 93 -0.82 -26.91 -7.27
N SER A 94 -0.47 -27.07 -8.54
CA SER A 94 0.65 -26.36 -9.16
C SER A 94 0.41 -24.85 -9.23
N VAL A 95 -0.84 -24.42 -9.44
CA VAL A 95 -1.23 -23.00 -9.39
C VAL A 95 -1.06 -22.43 -8.01
N VAL A 96 -1.54 -23.17 -7.00
CA VAL A 96 -1.43 -22.77 -5.58
C VAL A 96 0.05 -22.67 -5.17
N SER A 97 0.85 -23.66 -5.51
CA SER A 97 2.28 -23.69 -5.20
C SER A 97 3.02 -22.53 -5.86
N TYR A 98 2.77 -22.29 -7.15
CA TYR A 98 3.37 -21.18 -7.88
C TYR A 98 3.00 -19.81 -7.25
N ALA A 99 1.73 -19.62 -6.95
CA ALA A 99 1.23 -18.38 -6.37
C ALA A 99 1.83 -18.10 -4.98
N ASN A 100 1.98 -19.14 -4.15
CA ASN A 100 2.63 -19.02 -2.84
C ASN A 100 4.12 -18.64 -2.96
N LEU A 101 4.85 -19.28 -3.89
CA LEU A 101 6.27 -19.00 -4.13
C LEU A 101 6.53 -17.58 -4.65
N ASN A 102 5.57 -17.02 -5.38
CA ASN A 102 5.71 -15.71 -6.02
C ASN A 102 4.92 -14.60 -5.32
N ASN A 103 4.38 -14.84 -4.13
CA ASN A 103 3.57 -13.87 -3.39
C ASN A 103 2.43 -13.26 -4.23
N PHE A 104 1.81 -14.11 -5.07
CA PHE A 104 0.75 -13.70 -5.98
C PHE A 104 -0.62 -14.11 -5.42
N PRO A 105 -1.41 -13.19 -4.83
CA PRO A 105 -2.68 -13.52 -4.19
C PRO A 105 -3.69 -14.09 -5.18
N ILE A 106 -4.29 -15.22 -4.82
CA ILE A 106 -5.40 -15.80 -5.56
C ILE A 106 -6.62 -15.89 -4.64
N PHE A 107 -7.67 -15.19 -5.06
CA PHE A 107 -8.98 -15.22 -4.42
C PHE A 107 -9.94 -16.07 -5.24
N VAL A 108 -10.87 -16.70 -4.58
CA VAL A 108 -11.98 -17.44 -5.21
C VAL A 108 -13.30 -16.91 -4.66
N ILE A 109 -14.29 -16.83 -5.54
CA ILE A 109 -15.64 -16.40 -5.20
C ILE A 109 -16.65 -17.14 -6.08
N SER A 110 -17.90 -17.28 -5.63
CA SER A 110 -18.97 -17.84 -6.46
C SER A 110 -19.21 -17.00 -7.71
N GLY A 111 -19.31 -17.63 -8.88
CA GLY A 111 -19.65 -16.97 -10.12
C GLY A 111 -21.10 -16.48 -10.21
N GLU A 112 -21.93 -16.77 -9.20
CA GLU A 112 -23.31 -16.27 -9.12
C GLU A 112 -23.39 -14.84 -8.61
N ILE A 113 -22.29 -14.31 -8.02
CA ILE A 113 -22.24 -12.92 -7.58
C ILE A 113 -22.11 -12.01 -8.80
N PRO A 114 -22.95 -10.97 -8.90
CA PRO A 114 -22.89 -10.04 -10.02
C PRO A 114 -21.52 -9.36 -10.09
N LEU A 115 -20.84 -9.51 -11.23
CA LEU A 115 -19.52 -8.86 -11.42
C LEU A 115 -19.62 -7.33 -11.38
N VAL A 116 -20.78 -6.77 -11.72
CA VAL A 116 -20.99 -5.32 -11.67
C VAL A 116 -20.82 -4.78 -10.25
N ASP A 117 -21.34 -5.48 -9.25
CA ASP A 117 -21.23 -5.09 -7.84
C ASP A 117 -19.76 -5.11 -7.38
N ILE A 118 -19.02 -6.17 -7.79
CA ILE A 118 -17.57 -6.28 -7.50
C ILE A 118 -16.80 -5.13 -8.16
N PHE A 119 -17.08 -4.82 -9.44
CA PHE A 119 -16.41 -3.73 -10.14
C PHE A 119 -16.73 -2.36 -9.54
N GLU A 120 -17.99 -2.13 -9.18
CA GLU A 120 -18.44 -0.88 -8.58
C GLU A 120 -17.76 -0.65 -7.23
N GLU A 121 -17.79 -1.63 -6.33
CA GLU A 121 -17.20 -1.50 -5.00
C GLU A 121 -15.69 -1.33 -5.05
N ILE A 122 -14.98 -2.13 -5.88
CA ILE A 122 -13.53 -1.97 -6.05
C ILE A 122 -13.22 -0.61 -6.67
N GLY A 123 -13.99 -0.18 -7.68
CA GLY A 123 -13.82 1.13 -8.31
C GLY A 123 -13.99 2.28 -7.33
N HIS A 124 -15.01 2.23 -6.48
CA HIS A 124 -15.25 3.22 -5.43
C HIS A 124 -14.12 3.22 -4.39
N ALA A 125 -13.66 2.05 -3.95
CA ALA A 125 -12.58 1.93 -2.99
C ALA A 125 -11.25 2.49 -3.54
N ILE A 126 -10.93 2.22 -4.80
CA ILE A 126 -9.76 2.78 -5.48
C ILE A 126 -9.89 4.31 -5.61
N ALA A 127 -11.06 4.82 -6.00
CA ALA A 127 -11.30 6.26 -6.14
C ALA A 127 -11.20 6.98 -4.79
N TYR A 128 -11.75 6.40 -3.73
CA TYR A 128 -11.63 6.93 -2.37
C TYR A 128 -10.17 7.02 -1.90
N ASN A 129 -9.40 5.97 -2.12
CA ASN A 129 -7.97 5.96 -1.78
C ASN A 129 -7.17 6.99 -2.60
N LYS A 130 -7.48 7.17 -3.89
CA LYS A 130 -6.85 8.22 -4.72
C LYS A 130 -7.16 9.63 -4.21
N ASN A 131 -8.38 9.88 -3.74
CA ASN A 131 -8.74 11.18 -3.16
C ASN A 131 -7.95 11.44 -1.86
N SER A 132 -7.73 10.41 -1.04
CA SER A 132 -6.87 10.52 0.14
C SER A 132 -5.41 10.80 -0.22
N ASP A 133 -4.90 10.19 -1.29
CA ASP A 133 -3.55 10.46 -1.77
C ASP A 133 -3.44 11.89 -2.34
N ALA A 134 -4.44 12.37 -3.08
CA ALA A 134 -4.50 13.75 -3.58
C ALA A 134 -4.56 14.78 -2.44
N LEU A 135 -5.25 14.47 -1.34
CA LEU A 135 -5.26 15.30 -0.14
C LEU A 135 -3.87 15.35 0.51
N SER A 136 -3.16 14.23 0.57
CA SER A 136 -1.78 14.16 1.05
C SER A 136 -0.84 15.03 0.20
N ASP A 137 -0.96 14.95 -1.13
CA ASP A 137 -0.18 15.75 -2.07
C ASP A 137 -0.43 17.25 -1.88
N ASP A 138 -1.68 17.64 -1.70
CA ASP A 138 -2.10 19.03 -1.51
C ASP A 138 -1.52 19.60 -0.20
N ILE A 139 -1.63 18.84 0.89
CA ILE A 139 -1.08 19.21 2.20
C ILE A 139 0.44 19.33 2.14
N LEU A 140 1.14 18.30 1.66
CA LEU A 140 2.61 18.30 1.61
C LEU A 140 3.15 19.36 0.67
N SER A 141 2.49 19.59 -0.49
CA SER A 141 2.83 20.70 -1.40
C SER A 141 2.70 22.05 -0.71
N GLY A 142 1.65 22.23 0.08
CA GLY A 142 1.46 23.43 0.87
C GLY A 142 2.59 23.67 1.86
N ILE A 143 2.99 22.65 2.61
CA ILE A 143 4.09 22.74 3.57
C ILE A 143 5.42 23.03 2.88
N ILE A 144 5.74 22.30 1.79
CA ILE A 144 7.07 22.35 1.16
C ILE A 144 7.26 23.64 0.36
N PHE A 145 6.23 24.05 -0.41
CA PHE A 145 6.37 25.14 -1.37
C PHE A 145 5.83 26.48 -0.87
N GLY A 146 5.28 26.53 0.35
CA GLY A 146 4.79 27.77 0.97
C GLY A 146 3.77 28.54 0.12
N LYS A 147 3.05 27.84 -0.77
CA LYS A 147 2.01 28.51 -1.59
C LYS A 147 1.01 29.15 -0.66
N ASN A 148 0.58 30.38 -0.97
CA ASN A 148 -0.40 31.18 -0.21
C ASN A 148 -1.63 30.34 0.14
N ILE A 149 -1.53 29.59 1.21
CA ILE A 149 -2.59 28.76 1.74
C ILE A 149 -3.33 29.62 2.74
N ASN A 150 -4.63 29.74 2.56
CA ASN A 150 -5.48 30.25 3.62
C ASN A 150 -5.25 29.33 4.85
N ALA A 151 -4.75 29.90 5.95
CA ALA A 151 -4.35 29.14 7.13
C ALA A 151 -5.51 28.29 7.69
N ASP A 152 -6.74 28.85 7.67
CA ASP A 152 -7.92 28.13 8.16
C ASP A 152 -8.28 26.94 7.24
N ALA A 153 -8.22 27.14 5.93
CA ALA A 153 -8.47 26.06 4.97
C ALA A 153 -7.41 24.95 5.05
N PHE A 154 -6.16 25.32 5.32
CA PHE A 154 -5.08 24.37 5.55
C PHE A 154 -5.28 23.59 6.84
N ALA A 155 -5.60 24.30 7.93
CA ALA A 155 -5.89 23.67 9.23
C ALA A 155 -7.03 22.66 9.14
N MET A 156 -8.09 23.00 8.39
CA MET A 156 -9.21 22.11 8.16
C MET A 156 -8.80 20.84 7.40
N LYS A 157 -8.09 20.98 6.27
CA LYS A 157 -7.59 19.85 5.48
C LYS A 157 -6.63 18.95 6.28
N PHE A 158 -5.76 19.57 7.08
CA PHE A 158 -4.80 18.86 7.93
C PHE A 158 -5.51 18.04 9.00
N SER A 159 -6.55 18.62 9.60
CA SER A 159 -7.42 17.94 10.57
C SER A 159 -8.26 16.84 9.93
N GLU A 160 -8.82 17.06 8.72
CA GLU A 160 -9.53 16.03 7.95
C GLU A 160 -8.64 14.83 7.63
N ALA A 161 -7.35 15.07 7.39
CA ALA A 161 -6.36 14.01 7.19
C ALA A 161 -5.96 13.28 8.49
N GLY A 162 -6.51 13.66 9.63
CA GLY A 162 -6.25 13.05 10.94
C GLY A 162 -5.01 13.59 11.65
N TYR A 163 -4.55 14.79 11.28
CA TYR A 163 -3.39 15.45 11.85
C TYR A 163 -3.80 16.58 12.78
N ASP A 164 -3.00 16.83 13.80
CA ASP A 164 -3.15 17.95 14.72
C ASP A 164 -2.01 18.94 14.43
N LEU A 165 -2.37 20.20 14.13
CA LEU A 165 -1.38 21.26 13.89
C LEU A 165 -0.53 21.55 15.13
N ASP A 166 -1.14 21.43 16.30
CA ASP A 166 -0.45 21.63 17.59
C ASP A 166 0.27 20.35 18.05
N GLY A 167 0.12 19.25 17.29
CA GLY A 167 0.73 17.95 17.58
C GLY A 167 2.21 17.89 17.18
N LYS A 168 2.91 16.87 17.68
CA LYS A 168 4.29 16.58 17.28
C LYS A 168 4.30 15.95 15.87
N ASN A 169 4.37 16.81 14.86
CA ASN A 169 4.51 16.39 13.46
C ASN A 169 5.98 16.33 13.06
N ARG A 170 6.38 15.26 12.35
CA ARG A 170 7.75 15.08 11.85
C ARG A 170 7.74 14.98 10.33
N MET A 171 8.66 15.69 9.68
CA MET A 171 8.88 15.59 8.25
C MET A 171 10.08 14.68 7.96
N PHE A 172 10.01 13.94 6.87
CA PHE A 172 11.13 13.14 6.38
C PHE A 172 11.16 13.10 4.85
N THR A 173 12.32 12.76 4.32
CA THR A 173 12.50 12.54 2.88
C THR A 173 13.27 11.25 2.66
N ILE A 174 12.78 10.42 1.75
CA ILE A 174 13.46 9.22 1.27
C ILE A 174 13.85 9.47 -0.18
N ASN A 175 15.14 9.44 -0.47
CA ASN A 175 15.65 9.52 -1.83
C ASN A 175 15.96 8.11 -2.32
N ILE A 176 15.35 7.71 -3.44
CA ILE A 176 15.56 6.40 -4.04
C ILE A 176 16.54 6.54 -5.19
N HIS A 177 17.73 5.95 -5.01
CA HIS A 177 18.77 5.87 -6.03
C HIS A 177 18.86 4.45 -6.59
N GLY A 178 19.09 4.34 -7.89
CA GLY A 178 19.30 3.06 -8.56
C GLY A 178 19.99 3.28 -9.91
N ASP A 179 20.63 2.23 -10.41
CA ASP A 179 21.33 2.25 -11.70
C ASP A 179 20.37 2.28 -12.90
N ARG A 180 19.08 2.04 -12.66
CA ARG A 180 18.01 2.12 -13.65
C ARG A 180 16.93 3.11 -13.24
N ARG A 181 16.12 3.51 -14.22
CA ARG A 181 14.92 4.28 -13.95
C ARG A 181 13.93 3.43 -13.16
N ILE A 182 13.45 4.00 -12.06
CA ILE A 182 12.39 3.40 -11.24
C ILE A 182 11.04 3.74 -11.87
N GLU A 183 10.22 2.75 -12.11
CA GLU A 183 8.89 2.91 -12.68
C GLU A 183 7.89 3.44 -11.66
N GLU A 184 6.81 4.05 -12.14
CA GLU A 184 5.80 4.69 -11.30
C GLU A 184 5.20 3.71 -10.26
N TYR A 185 4.89 2.48 -10.69
CA TYR A 185 4.32 1.45 -9.81
C TYR A 185 5.28 1.01 -8.68
N GLU A 186 6.60 1.13 -8.89
CA GLU A 186 7.59 0.80 -7.86
C GLU A 186 7.58 1.85 -6.74
N TYR A 187 7.43 3.13 -7.09
CA TYR A 187 7.22 4.19 -6.10
C TYR A 187 5.92 3.97 -5.31
N ASP A 188 4.84 3.60 -5.99
CA ASP A 188 3.55 3.30 -5.37
C ASP A 188 3.69 2.14 -4.36
N THR A 189 4.43 1.11 -4.73
CA THR A 189 4.72 -0.03 -3.84
C THR A 189 5.54 0.40 -2.62
N VAL A 190 6.55 1.25 -2.81
CA VAL A 190 7.37 1.79 -1.71
C VAL A 190 6.51 2.64 -0.77
N ILE A 191 5.70 3.55 -1.31
CA ILE A 191 4.79 4.39 -0.52
C ILE A 191 3.82 3.53 0.30
N SER A 192 3.24 2.47 -0.29
CA SER A 192 2.35 1.55 0.42
C SER A 192 3.06 0.83 1.57
N LYS A 193 4.29 0.35 1.34
CA LYS A 193 5.08 -0.28 2.41
C LYS A 193 5.34 0.68 3.57
N ILE A 194 5.75 1.91 3.26
CA ILE A 194 5.99 2.95 4.26
C ILE A 194 4.70 3.24 5.06
N LYS A 195 3.56 3.42 4.39
CA LYS A 195 2.26 3.65 5.05
C LYS A 195 1.90 2.50 5.98
N ASN A 196 2.12 1.26 5.56
CA ASN A 196 1.82 0.08 6.37
C ASN A 196 2.68 0.02 7.65
N GLU A 197 3.97 0.34 7.55
CA GLU A 197 4.85 0.36 8.72
C GLU A 197 4.44 1.47 9.71
N PHE A 198 4.11 2.67 9.24
CA PHE A 198 3.60 3.72 10.12
C PHE A 198 2.29 3.32 10.79
N ASN A 199 1.35 2.75 10.03
CA ASN A 199 0.07 2.29 10.58
C ASN A 199 0.26 1.18 11.64
N SER A 200 1.19 0.25 11.41
CA SER A 200 1.51 -0.81 12.38
C SER A 200 2.13 -0.26 13.67
N GLY A 201 2.86 0.85 13.58
CA GLY A 201 3.40 1.60 14.71
C GLY A 201 2.41 2.59 15.36
N ASN A 202 1.11 2.50 15.03
CA ASN A 202 0.08 3.42 15.52
C ASN A 202 0.35 4.90 15.19
N MET A 203 0.99 5.15 14.04
CA MET A 203 1.27 6.48 13.52
C MET A 203 0.52 6.72 12.21
N ASN A 204 0.11 7.96 11.95
CA ASN A 204 -0.37 8.37 10.64
C ASN A 204 0.78 8.93 9.82
N ALA A 205 0.82 8.64 8.52
CA ALA A 205 1.79 9.24 7.61
C ALA A 205 1.11 9.78 6.35
N LEU A 206 1.32 11.07 6.06
CA LEU A 206 1.09 11.65 4.74
C LEU A 206 2.36 11.40 3.91
N LEU A 207 2.19 10.90 2.72
CA LEU A 207 3.30 10.59 1.81
C LEU A 207 2.98 11.12 0.42
N SER A 208 3.94 11.72 -0.22
CA SER A 208 3.86 12.18 -1.59
C SER A 208 5.19 12.00 -2.31
N ARG A 209 5.12 11.85 -3.64
CA ARG A 209 6.30 11.74 -4.49
C ARG A 209 6.64 13.06 -5.14
N TYR A 210 7.90 13.46 -5.06
CA TYR A 210 8.48 14.61 -5.75
C TYR A 210 9.75 14.19 -6.52
N GLY A 211 9.60 13.91 -7.80
CA GLY A 211 10.70 13.37 -8.62
C GLY A 211 11.14 12.00 -8.14
N ASN A 212 12.41 11.88 -7.72
CA ASN A 212 12.97 10.63 -7.16
C ASN A 212 12.87 10.57 -5.64
N ASN A 213 12.21 11.55 -5.01
CA ASN A 213 12.07 11.61 -3.58
C ASN A 213 10.64 11.22 -3.16
N ILE A 214 10.53 10.52 -2.05
CA ILE A 214 9.29 10.38 -1.31
C ILE A 214 9.40 11.29 -0.09
N VAL A 215 8.51 12.25 0.01
CA VAL A 215 8.43 13.16 1.16
C VAL A 215 7.26 12.75 2.03
N GLY A 216 7.46 12.77 3.33
CA GLY A 216 6.41 12.41 4.27
C GLY A 216 6.34 13.31 5.47
N CYS A 217 5.15 13.37 6.05
CA CYS A 217 4.88 13.92 7.36
C CYS A 217 4.16 12.87 8.19
N PHE A 218 4.59 12.63 9.40
CA PHE A 218 3.92 11.70 10.30
C PHE A 218 3.64 12.32 11.66
N CYS A 219 2.59 11.81 12.31
CA CYS A 219 2.24 12.10 13.68
C CYS A 219 1.79 10.81 14.38
N LEU A 220 1.87 10.82 15.71
CA LEU A 220 1.30 9.75 16.51
C LEU A 220 -0.23 9.87 16.51
N LYS A 221 -0.92 8.75 16.29
CA LYS A 221 -2.36 8.71 16.50
C LYS A 221 -2.63 8.96 17.98
N LYS A 222 -3.48 9.93 18.30
CA LYS A 222 -4.01 10.08 19.67
C LYS A 222 -4.73 8.77 20.00
N GLY A 223 -4.09 7.90 20.80
CA GLY A 223 -4.77 6.76 21.38
C GLY A 223 -5.91 7.25 22.26
N GLU A 224 -7.05 6.57 22.27
CA GLU A 224 -7.99 6.65 23.37
C GLU A 224 -7.17 6.39 24.65
N MET A 225 -7.14 7.36 25.56
CA MET A 225 -6.44 7.22 26.83
C MET A 225 -7.02 6.03 27.56
N ASP A 226 -6.30 4.91 27.55
CA ASP A 226 -6.55 3.85 28.50
C ASP A 226 -6.05 4.32 29.85
N VAL A 227 -6.97 4.46 30.79
CA VAL A 227 -6.73 4.96 32.14
C VAL A 227 -6.06 3.84 32.95
N SER A 228 -4.83 3.54 32.67
CA SER A 228 -3.99 2.73 33.56
C SER A 228 -2.50 3.07 33.37
N GLY A 229 -2.04 4.02 34.16
CA GLY A 229 -0.62 4.35 34.25
C GLY A 229 0.22 3.17 34.73
N ARG A 230 1.17 2.74 33.92
CA ARG A 230 2.41 2.06 34.37
C ARG A 230 3.53 2.34 33.37
N SER A 231 4.52 3.08 33.82
CA SER A 231 5.82 3.27 33.17
C SER A 231 6.63 1.96 33.20
N ALA A 232 7.26 1.64 32.09
CA ALA A 232 8.35 0.68 32.06
C ALA A 232 9.55 1.31 31.35
N ASP A 233 10.59 1.60 32.10
CA ASP A 233 11.90 2.04 31.63
C ASP A 233 12.64 0.90 30.94
N ILE A 234 13.12 1.12 29.71
CA ILE A 234 14.16 0.27 29.13
C ILE A 234 15.21 1.18 28.46
N ASN A 235 16.40 1.18 29.06
CA ASN A 235 17.63 1.75 28.51
C ASN A 235 18.20 0.89 27.39
N MET A 236 18.50 1.46 26.23
CA MET A 236 19.50 0.90 25.33
C MET A 236 20.32 1.98 24.62
N SER A 237 21.63 1.81 24.74
CA SER A 237 22.70 2.63 24.20
C SER A 237 23.01 2.29 22.73
N GLY A 238 23.16 3.32 21.92
CA GLY A 238 24.17 3.47 20.86
C GLY A 238 24.06 2.64 19.60
N ASN A 239 23.68 3.29 18.49
CA ASN A 239 24.48 3.21 17.26
C ASN A 239 24.05 4.30 16.27
N ASN A 240 25.04 4.95 15.68
CA ASN A 240 24.92 6.08 14.76
C ASN A 240 24.15 5.70 13.48
N ILE A 241 23.02 6.38 13.24
CA ILE A 241 22.36 6.42 11.93
C ILE A 241 22.62 7.83 11.38
N SER A 242 23.67 7.96 10.54
CA SER A 242 24.03 9.18 9.86
C SER A 242 23.58 9.13 8.42
N GLU A 243 22.29 9.34 8.13
CA GLU A 243 21.82 9.72 6.78
C GLU A 243 20.31 10.06 6.73
N ILE A 244 19.73 10.45 7.87
CA ILE A 244 18.43 11.15 7.86
C ILE A 244 18.74 12.60 8.20
N ILE A 245 18.84 13.46 7.19
CA ILE A 245 19.04 14.90 7.39
C ILE A 245 17.72 15.52 7.81
N PRO A 246 17.58 16.06 9.02
CA PRO A 246 16.43 16.86 9.38
C PRO A 246 16.49 18.20 8.66
N VAL A 247 15.44 18.59 7.98
CA VAL A 247 15.27 19.95 7.47
C VAL A 247 15.26 20.91 8.65
N ASP A 248 16.10 21.95 8.54
CA ASP A 248 16.50 22.92 9.53
C ASP A 248 15.36 23.42 10.43
N SER A 249 15.64 23.36 11.73
CA SER A 249 14.77 23.77 12.82
C SER A 249 14.83 25.27 13.04
N SER A 250 13.96 26.02 12.38
CA SER A 250 13.65 27.40 12.76
C SER A 250 12.23 27.57 13.30
N MET A 251 11.85 26.75 14.25
CA MET A 251 10.75 27.07 15.19
C MET A 251 11.22 26.81 16.61
N LYS A 252 11.47 27.91 17.32
CA LYS A 252 11.85 27.93 18.73
C LYS A 252 10.64 27.78 19.63
N ASN A 253 10.81 26.88 20.62
CA ASN A 253 10.16 26.85 21.93
C ASN A 253 8.64 26.69 22.03
N ILE A 254 8.21 25.46 22.24
CA ILE A 254 7.08 25.14 23.10
C ILE A 254 7.52 24.02 24.06
N GLN A 255 7.28 24.24 25.34
CA GLN A 255 7.68 23.38 26.44
C GLN A 255 6.96 22.02 26.43
N ASP A 256 7.69 20.99 26.81
CA ASP A 256 7.27 19.61 26.95
C ASP A 256 6.10 19.41 27.93
N THR A 257 5.07 18.73 27.44
CA THR A 257 4.26 17.79 28.23
C THR A 257 3.60 16.82 27.26
N ASP A 258 4.11 15.61 27.21
CA ASP A 258 3.51 14.30 26.98
C ASP A 258 4.51 13.39 26.26
N THR A 259 5.06 12.49 27.05
CA THR A 259 6.08 11.52 26.64
C THR A 259 5.46 10.36 25.87
N VAL A 260 5.45 10.45 24.55
CA VAL A 260 5.59 9.27 23.69
C VAL A 260 7.08 9.16 23.39
N SER A 261 7.65 8.01 23.69
CA SER A 261 9.10 7.88 23.71
C SER A 261 9.70 8.04 22.32
N GLU A 262 10.81 8.79 22.20
CA GLU A 262 11.66 8.80 20.99
C GLU A 262 12.08 7.40 20.52
N SER A 263 11.92 6.39 21.39
CA SER A 263 12.19 4.97 21.11
C SER A 263 11.22 4.39 20.08
N ASP A 264 9.92 4.72 20.15
CA ASP A 264 8.91 4.15 19.26
C ASP A 264 9.04 4.73 17.85
N GLU A 265 9.33 6.03 17.73
CA GLU A 265 9.61 6.69 16.46
C GLU A 265 10.84 6.06 15.78
N LYS A 266 11.92 5.84 16.53
CA LYS A 266 13.14 5.20 16.03
C LYS A 266 12.91 3.76 15.59
N GLU A 267 12.12 2.99 16.34
CA GLU A 267 11.82 1.60 16.01
C GLU A 267 11.06 1.50 14.68
N VAL A 268 10.05 2.35 14.46
CA VAL A 268 9.30 2.38 13.20
C VAL A 268 10.18 2.80 12.03
N LEU A 269 11.01 3.83 12.18
CA LEU A 269 11.94 4.25 11.13
C LEU A 269 12.95 3.15 10.78
N VAL A 270 13.45 2.39 11.77
CA VAL A 270 14.33 1.24 11.53
C VAL A 270 13.60 0.12 10.79
N LYS A 271 12.34 -0.17 11.14
CA LYS A 271 11.51 -1.15 10.43
C LYS A 271 11.26 -0.74 8.98
N ILE A 272 10.93 0.54 8.75
CA ILE A 272 10.78 1.11 7.40
C ILE A 272 12.06 0.91 6.61
N TYR A 273 13.22 1.29 7.16
CA TYR A 273 14.51 1.14 6.49
C TYR A 273 14.80 -0.32 6.10
N LYS A 274 14.59 -1.26 7.02
CA LYS A 274 14.79 -2.69 6.76
C LYS A 274 13.86 -3.20 5.66
N SER A 275 12.56 -2.94 5.78
CA SER A 275 11.54 -3.37 4.79
C SER A 275 11.80 -2.80 3.40
N LEU A 276 12.25 -1.53 3.32
CA LEU A 276 12.61 -0.90 2.04
C LEU A 276 13.90 -1.46 1.47
N SER A 277 14.91 -1.69 2.30
CA SER A 277 16.19 -2.26 1.86
C SER A 277 16.01 -3.65 1.27
N GLU A 278 15.21 -4.50 1.92
CA GLU A 278 14.88 -5.85 1.42
C GLU A 278 14.11 -5.79 0.10
N TYR A 279 13.14 -4.90 -0.01
CA TYR A 279 12.37 -4.72 -1.25
C TYR A 279 13.25 -4.20 -2.39
N LEU A 280 14.03 -3.16 -2.17
CA LEU A 280 14.92 -2.58 -3.19
C LEU A 280 16.00 -3.57 -3.62
N TYR A 281 16.51 -4.39 -2.68
CA TYR A 281 17.44 -5.48 -3.00
C TYR A 281 16.76 -6.55 -3.88
N SER A 282 15.51 -6.92 -3.59
CA SER A 282 14.77 -7.91 -4.38
C SER A 282 14.58 -7.48 -5.83
N ILE A 283 14.27 -6.21 -6.09
CA ILE A 283 14.10 -5.70 -7.46
C ILE A 283 15.44 -5.45 -8.19
N SER A 284 16.56 -5.37 -7.48
CA SER A 284 17.90 -5.26 -8.10
C SER A 284 18.54 -6.62 -8.41
N SER A 285 18.08 -7.70 -7.78
CA SER A 285 18.63 -9.05 -7.96
C SER A 285 17.96 -9.85 -9.08
N ASP A 286 16.91 -9.32 -9.70
CA ASP A 286 16.19 -9.94 -10.83
C ASP A 286 16.77 -9.54 -12.22
N ILE A 287 18.04 -9.10 -12.26
CA ILE A 287 18.77 -8.78 -13.50
C ILE A 287 19.88 -9.79 -13.74
#